data_990669aa1c39c2edef0c206d6816a7ca
#
_entry.id   990669aa1c39c2edef0c206d6816a7ca
#
_cell.length_a   1.000
_cell.length_b   1.000
_cell.length_c   1.000
_cell.angle_alpha   90.00
_cell.angle_beta   90.00
_cell.angle_gamma   90.00
#
_symmetry.space_group_name_H-M   'P 1'
#
loop_
_entity.id
_entity.type
_entity.pdbx_description
1 polymer ?
#
loop_
_entity_poly.entity_id
_entity_poly.type
_entity_poly.pdbx_seq_one_letter_code
_entity_poly.pdbx_strand_id
1 'polypeptide(L)'
;PIVVQKDMKQMIERADSAPAFAEGDVRLAIRERYGFPAEYDYRTEKGKLQIDVKAGVDVPDVYLMPIVRVAARDFTQEEVSRLFDLLCGEKTMYILPDRMSKAQIEEQLIRAKKNAAQLAASGNEDDISTAAYYADELVPMLEELYASAPEDNELVPSDGTLGRMELTDPDGGVIGSYLGLHAAENAVPGYTKDFGAQFWVKNNDDMLTSAIFSENAMHLSGRAKATGAGLFYSAAAASAFNAPNSKMPLPTDAAQKAGVSPDEARTIVKSFLNANGLPFDTHDIGFAQGESSGSDPKPYCYMLECRRIVEGVPCASTGVGASYASNDALAESWDYERMSFRVDGSGIISMNWNSPLTIMNTVVEDCTLMPFEDIVSVFEKMMPISHEPLAREDFMGSVNFDIDRVSLEFVRVTEQNSIGHGLLVPAWCFYGTRT
;
A
#
# COMPACT_ATOMS: atom_id res chain seq x y z
N PRO A 1 -3.93 -15.41 -3.07
CA PRO A 1 -5.22 -16.10 -2.93
C PRO A 1 -5.74 -16.48 -4.29
N ILE A 2 -6.07 -17.77 -4.47
CA ILE A 2 -6.73 -18.24 -5.69
C ILE A 2 -8.21 -17.99 -5.46
N VAL A 3 -8.68 -16.84 -5.90
CA VAL A 3 -10.12 -16.59 -5.98
C VAL A 3 -10.58 -17.22 -7.28
N VAL A 4 -11.19 -18.41 -7.20
CA VAL A 4 -11.93 -18.96 -8.32
C VAL A 4 -13.18 -18.09 -8.46
N GLN A 5 -13.18 -17.19 -9.43
CA GLN A 5 -14.36 -16.42 -9.83
C GLN A 5 -15.42 -17.39 -10.37
N LYS A 6 -16.13 -18.03 -9.50
CA LYS A 6 -17.41 -18.62 -9.85
C LYS A 6 -18.48 -17.55 -9.62
N ASP A 7 -19.28 -17.39 -10.65
CA ASP A 7 -20.47 -16.57 -10.80
C ASP A 7 -20.97 -15.98 -9.46
N MET A 8 -20.68 -14.69 -9.21
CA MET A 8 -21.07 -13.99 -7.96
C MET A 8 -22.57 -14.09 -7.68
N LYS A 9 -23.39 -14.20 -8.74
CA LYS A 9 -24.81 -14.41 -8.61
C LYS A 9 -25.13 -15.73 -7.92
N GLN A 10 -24.40 -16.80 -8.24
CA GLN A 10 -24.56 -18.09 -7.54
C GLN A 10 -24.03 -18.04 -6.10
N MET A 11 -23.01 -17.23 -5.80
CA MET A 11 -22.53 -17.05 -4.42
C MET A 11 -23.56 -16.32 -3.58
N ILE A 12 -24.17 -15.26 -4.10
CA ILE A 12 -25.23 -14.52 -3.42
C ILE A 12 -26.49 -15.40 -3.24
N GLU A 13 -26.93 -16.09 -4.29
CA GLU A 13 -28.10 -17.00 -4.23
C GLU A 13 -27.89 -18.15 -3.23
N ARG A 14 -26.66 -18.65 -3.07
CA ARG A 14 -26.36 -19.68 -2.06
C ARG A 14 -26.28 -19.10 -0.64
N ALA A 15 -25.81 -17.86 -0.51
CA ALA A 15 -25.71 -17.18 0.77
C ALA A 15 -27.10 -16.80 1.32
N ASP A 16 -28.05 -16.42 0.45
CA ASP A 16 -29.44 -16.12 0.82
C ASP A 16 -30.20 -17.33 1.35
N SER A 17 -29.68 -18.55 1.19
CA SER A 17 -30.30 -19.77 1.70
C SER A 17 -29.98 -20.11 3.16
N ALA A 18 -29.18 -19.25 3.85
CA ALA A 18 -28.92 -19.46 5.27
C ALA A 18 -30.21 -19.32 6.10
N PRO A 19 -30.46 -20.22 7.04
CA PRO A 19 -31.68 -20.16 7.84
C PRO A 19 -31.72 -18.90 8.68
N ALA A 20 -32.79 -18.12 8.57
CA ALA A 20 -33.02 -16.97 9.43
C ALA A 20 -33.11 -17.45 10.89
N PHE A 21 -32.45 -16.75 11.80
CA PHE A 21 -32.57 -17.02 13.24
C PHE A 21 -33.98 -16.72 13.71
N ALA A 22 -34.55 -17.66 14.49
CA ALA A 22 -35.81 -17.41 15.17
C ALA A 22 -35.59 -16.41 16.32
N GLU A 23 -36.61 -15.59 16.57
CA GLU A 23 -36.57 -14.61 17.68
C GLU A 23 -36.46 -15.38 19.01
N GLY A 24 -35.34 -15.24 19.73
CA GLY A 24 -35.07 -15.93 21.00
C GLY A 24 -33.96 -16.98 20.99
N ASP A 25 -33.35 -17.27 19.84
CA ASP A 25 -32.20 -18.16 19.77
C ASP A 25 -30.94 -17.51 20.38
N VAL A 26 -30.21 -18.32 21.17
CA VAL A 26 -28.89 -17.91 21.67
C VAL A 26 -27.93 -17.83 20.48
N ARG A 27 -27.47 -16.63 20.15
CA ARG A 27 -26.47 -16.43 19.09
C ARG A 27 -25.13 -16.95 19.57
N LEU A 28 -24.63 -17.98 18.92
CA LEU A 28 -23.28 -18.48 19.12
C LEU A 28 -22.30 -17.69 18.26
N ALA A 29 -21.10 -17.44 18.77
CA ALA A 29 -20.01 -16.88 17.97
C ALA A 29 -19.70 -17.80 16.80
N ILE A 30 -19.22 -17.25 15.70
CA ILE A 30 -18.95 -17.99 14.43
C ILE A 30 -18.08 -19.23 14.67
N ARG A 31 -17.04 -19.13 15.52
CA ARG A 31 -16.19 -20.27 15.86
C ARG A 31 -16.98 -21.44 16.46
N GLU A 32 -17.86 -21.15 17.42
CA GLU A 32 -18.67 -22.17 18.11
C GLU A 32 -19.76 -22.72 17.17
N ARG A 33 -20.40 -21.81 16.41
CA ARG A 33 -21.48 -22.16 15.47
C ARG A 33 -21.04 -23.16 14.39
N TYR A 34 -19.81 -23.02 13.88
CA TYR A 34 -19.27 -23.88 12.84
C TYR A 34 -18.26 -24.92 13.36
N GLY A 35 -17.91 -24.88 14.64
CA GLY A 35 -16.96 -25.83 15.25
C GLY A 35 -15.54 -25.68 14.67
N PHE A 36 -15.12 -24.47 14.31
CA PHE A 36 -13.80 -24.25 13.71
C PHE A 36 -12.67 -24.58 14.68
N PRO A 37 -11.61 -25.29 14.25
CA PRO A 37 -10.51 -25.67 15.11
C PRO A 37 -9.69 -24.45 15.58
N ALA A 38 -8.87 -24.64 16.60
CA ALA A 38 -7.93 -23.60 17.07
C ALA A 38 -6.59 -23.66 16.29
N GLU A 39 -6.24 -24.83 15.78
CA GLU A 39 -4.96 -25.08 15.11
C GLU A 39 -5.16 -25.96 13.88
N TYR A 40 -4.28 -25.84 12.91
CA TYR A 40 -4.24 -26.67 11.71
C TYR A 40 -2.80 -27.03 11.38
N ASP A 41 -2.57 -28.35 11.32
CA ASP A 41 -1.28 -28.95 10.97
C ASP A 41 -1.40 -29.77 9.69
N TYR A 42 -0.51 -29.52 8.74
CA TYR A 42 -0.44 -30.27 7.49
C TYR A 42 0.97 -30.22 6.92
N ARG A 43 1.40 -31.31 6.32
CA ARG A 43 2.67 -31.37 5.62
C ARG A 43 2.58 -32.19 4.35
N THR A 44 3.12 -31.68 3.28
CA THR A 44 3.28 -32.42 2.03
C THR A 44 4.59 -32.06 1.33
N GLU A 45 5.09 -33.00 0.56
CA GLU A 45 6.27 -32.83 -0.27
C GLU A 45 5.95 -33.41 -1.66
N LYS A 46 6.19 -32.63 -2.71
CA LYS A 46 5.95 -33.04 -4.09
C LYS A 46 7.06 -32.49 -4.99
N GLY A 47 7.97 -33.36 -5.43
CA GLY A 47 9.16 -32.95 -6.18
C GLY A 47 10.03 -32.00 -5.37
N LYS A 48 10.20 -30.77 -5.84
CA LYS A 48 10.97 -29.70 -5.18
C LYS A 48 10.13 -28.76 -4.34
N LEU A 49 8.82 -28.98 -4.28
CA LEU A 49 7.87 -28.20 -3.49
C LEU A 49 7.61 -28.87 -2.15
N GLN A 50 7.85 -28.17 -1.08
CA GLN A 50 7.45 -28.55 0.27
C GLN A 50 6.45 -27.54 0.81
N ILE A 51 5.40 -28.02 1.46
CA ILE A 51 4.40 -27.21 2.16
C ILE A 51 4.33 -27.73 3.59
N ASP A 52 4.65 -26.88 4.54
CA ASP A 52 4.59 -27.13 5.98
C ASP A 52 3.61 -26.13 6.60
N VAL A 53 2.56 -26.64 7.23
CA VAL A 53 1.56 -25.81 7.90
C VAL A 53 1.58 -26.17 9.37
N LYS A 54 1.84 -25.17 10.21
CA LYS A 54 1.69 -25.22 11.67
C LYS A 54 1.07 -23.92 12.12
N ALA A 55 -0.22 -23.82 11.90
CA ALA A 55 -0.92 -22.57 11.95
C ALA A 55 -1.94 -22.53 13.08
N GLY A 56 -1.96 -21.41 13.83
CA GLY A 56 -3.13 -21.01 14.57
C GLY A 56 -4.25 -20.64 13.61
N VAL A 57 -5.49 -20.99 13.98
CA VAL A 57 -6.70 -20.67 13.19
C VAL A 57 -7.42 -19.51 13.85
N ASP A 58 -7.33 -18.32 13.25
CA ASP A 58 -7.95 -17.09 13.73
C ASP A 58 -9.35 -16.93 13.14
N VAL A 59 -10.33 -16.84 14.02
CA VAL A 59 -11.73 -16.59 13.65
C VAL A 59 -12.20 -15.35 14.40
N PRO A 60 -12.75 -14.33 13.73
CA PRO A 60 -13.24 -13.13 14.39
C PRO A 60 -14.35 -13.47 15.39
N ASP A 61 -14.36 -12.74 16.51
CA ASP A 61 -15.38 -12.91 17.56
C ASP A 61 -16.65 -12.15 17.18
N VAL A 62 -17.36 -12.69 16.18
CA VAL A 62 -18.60 -12.15 15.66
C VAL A 62 -19.67 -13.22 15.59
N TYR A 63 -20.94 -12.79 15.54
CA TYR A 63 -22.11 -13.69 15.48
C TYR A 63 -22.65 -13.89 14.08
N LEU A 64 -22.40 -12.92 13.20
CA LEU A 64 -22.86 -12.90 11.81
C LEU A 64 -21.66 -12.69 10.88
N MET A 65 -21.78 -13.27 9.68
CA MET A 65 -20.76 -13.07 8.65
C MET A 65 -21.43 -12.52 7.40
N PRO A 66 -21.47 -11.18 7.25
CA PRO A 66 -22.15 -10.57 6.14
C PRO A 66 -21.35 -10.63 4.83
N ILE A 67 -22.03 -10.38 3.72
CA ILE A 67 -21.41 -9.96 2.46
C ILE A 67 -21.75 -8.49 2.27
N VAL A 68 -20.72 -7.67 2.10
CA VAL A 68 -20.84 -6.22 2.09
C VAL A 68 -20.38 -5.66 0.75
N ARG A 69 -21.20 -4.80 0.13
CA ARG A 69 -20.82 -4.09 -1.09
C ARG A 69 -19.99 -2.87 -0.72
N VAL A 70 -18.89 -2.69 -1.46
CA VAL A 70 -17.95 -1.58 -1.28
C VAL A 70 -17.65 -0.89 -2.59
N ALA A 71 -17.26 0.37 -2.49
CA ALA A 71 -16.77 1.15 -3.62
C ALA A 71 -15.45 1.83 -3.28
N ALA A 72 -14.62 2.04 -4.28
CA ALA A 72 -13.48 2.95 -4.17
C ALA A 72 -13.97 4.36 -3.89
N ARG A 73 -13.22 5.13 -3.13
CA ARG A 73 -13.53 6.52 -2.83
C ARG A 73 -12.31 7.41 -2.84
N ASP A 74 -12.57 8.67 -3.00
CA ASP A 74 -11.58 9.71 -2.79
C ASP A 74 -11.52 10.15 -1.33
N PHE A 75 -10.48 10.88 -0.98
CA PHE A 75 -10.40 11.60 0.29
C PHE A 75 -11.23 12.88 0.22
N THR A 76 -11.96 13.15 1.28
CA THR A 76 -12.68 14.44 1.42
C THR A 76 -11.75 15.50 1.99
N GLN A 77 -12.05 16.78 1.71
CA GLN A 77 -11.30 17.91 2.24
C GLN A 77 -11.28 17.90 3.79
N GLU A 78 -12.40 17.58 4.42
CA GLU A 78 -12.52 17.52 5.88
C GLU A 78 -11.66 16.41 6.48
N GLU A 79 -11.66 15.23 5.85
CA GLU A 79 -10.84 14.09 6.28
C GLU A 79 -9.35 14.44 6.18
N VAL A 80 -8.94 15.02 5.07
CA VAL A 80 -7.53 15.43 4.85
C VAL A 80 -7.13 16.51 5.85
N SER A 81 -7.95 17.51 6.09
CA SER A 81 -7.66 18.57 7.07
C SER A 81 -7.49 18.00 8.48
N ARG A 82 -8.37 17.09 8.89
CA ARG A 82 -8.27 16.44 10.21
C ARG A 82 -7.02 15.58 10.35
N LEU A 83 -6.69 14.80 9.32
CA LEU A 83 -5.46 13.98 9.31
C LEU A 83 -4.22 14.86 9.36
N PHE A 84 -4.24 15.97 8.60
CA PHE A 84 -3.18 16.94 8.58
C PHE A 84 -2.96 17.58 9.97
N ASP A 85 -4.00 18.04 10.62
CA ASP A 85 -3.92 18.67 11.95
C ASP A 85 -3.31 17.71 12.99
N LEU A 86 -3.66 16.43 12.92
CA LEU A 86 -3.14 15.42 13.85
C LEU A 86 -1.69 15.00 13.55
N LEU A 87 -1.29 14.98 12.29
CA LEU A 87 0.08 14.57 11.90
C LEU A 87 1.07 15.72 11.95
N CYS A 88 0.65 16.90 11.51
CA CYS A 88 1.51 18.07 11.42
C CYS A 88 1.36 19.03 12.62
N GLY A 89 0.24 18.93 13.36
CA GLY A 89 -0.06 19.84 14.48
C GLY A 89 -0.31 21.28 14.02
N GLU A 90 -0.11 22.22 14.93
CA GLU A 90 -0.27 23.68 14.66
C GLU A 90 0.95 24.29 13.92
N LYS A 91 1.70 23.51 13.14
CA LYS A 91 2.86 24.02 12.43
C LYS A 91 2.44 24.79 11.20
N THR A 92 3.04 25.95 11.01
CA THR A 92 2.88 26.71 9.77
C THR A 92 3.43 25.89 8.59
N MET A 93 2.62 25.72 7.56
CA MET A 93 3.04 25.06 6.34
C MET A 93 3.76 26.02 5.42
N TYR A 94 4.69 25.48 4.68
CA TYR A 94 5.49 26.22 3.71
C TYR A 94 5.46 25.48 2.38
N ILE A 95 5.68 26.21 1.34
CA ILE A 95 5.78 25.70 -0.02
C ILE A 95 7.21 25.89 -0.47
N LEU A 96 7.79 24.85 -1.02
CA LEU A 96 9.03 24.94 -1.75
C LEU A 96 8.69 25.45 -3.16
N PRO A 97 9.22 26.61 -3.59
CA PRO A 97 9.04 27.08 -4.95
C PRO A 97 9.47 26.00 -5.97
N ASP A 98 8.72 25.87 -7.07
CA ASP A 98 9.04 24.92 -8.15
C ASP A 98 10.21 25.39 -9.00
N ARG A 99 11.31 25.67 -8.32
CA ARG A 99 12.59 26.04 -8.96
C ARG A 99 13.74 25.55 -8.11
N MET A 100 14.75 25.05 -8.76
CA MET A 100 15.96 24.62 -8.07
C MET A 100 16.82 25.81 -7.66
N SER A 101 17.46 25.72 -6.51
CA SER A 101 18.53 26.65 -6.13
C SER A 101 19.80 26.37 -6.92
N LYS A 102 20.71 27.33 -6.96
CA LYS A 102 22.03 27.14 -7.57
C LYS A 102 22.77 25.93 -7.03
N ALA A 103 22.72 25.70 -5.72
CA ALA A 103 23.38 24.56 -5.08
C ALA A 103 22.79 23.22 -5.58
N GLN A 104 21.46 23.13 -5.73
CA GLN A 104 20.80 21.92 -6.25
C GLN A 104 21.13 21.68 -7.73
N ILE A 105 21.16 22.74 -8.54
CA ILE A 105 21.53 22.63 -9.96
C ILE A 105 22.99 22.23 -10.10
N GLU A 106 23.88 22.78 -9.29
CA GLU A 106 25.29 22.42 -9.28
C GLU A 106 25.53 20.95 -8.96
N GLU A 107 24.81 20.42 -7.98
CA GLU A 107 24.84 18.98 -7.66
C GLU A 107 24.38 18.14 -8.85
N GLN A 108 23.27 18.54 -9.51
CA GLN A 108 22.79 17.84 -10.71
C GLN A 108 23.76 17.96 -11.88
N LEU A 109 24.37 19.10 -12.09
CA LEU A 109 25.42 19.30 -13.11
C LEU A 109 26.61 18.36 -12.90
N ILE A 110 27.10 18.27 -11.66
CA ILE A 110 28.20 17.37 -11.31
C ILE A 110 27.79 15.91 -11.63
N ARG A 111 26.59 15.52 -11.23
CA ARG A 111 26.06 14.17 -11.48
C ARG A 111 25.88 13.90 -12.98
N ALA A 112 25.28 14.82 -13.72
CA ALA A 112 25.07 14.71 -15.17
C ALA A 112 26.40 14.58 -15.93
N LYS A 113 27.38 15.45 -15.65
CA LYS A 113 28.73 15.40 -16.25
C LYS A 113 29.45 14.08 -15.93
N LYS A 114 29.33 13.59 -14.70
CA LYS A 114 29.89 12.29 -14.30
C LYS A 114 29.24 11.12 -15.03
N ASN A 115 27.90 11.12 -15.14
CA ASN A 115 27.16 10.06 -15.82
C ASN A 115 27.49 10.06 -17.32
N ALA A 116 27.55 11.25 -17.98
CA ALA A 116 27.97 11.37 -19.36
C ALA A 116 29.36 10.73 -19.60
N ALA A 117 30.32 11.03 -18.75
CA ALA A 117 31.67 10.48 -18.87
C ALA A 117 31.72 8.96 -18.65
N GLN A 118 30.97 8.45 -17.68
CA GLN A 118 30.93 7.00 -17.39
C GLN A 118 30.25 6.21 -18.52
N LEU A 119 29.13 6.69 -19.01
CA LEU A 119 28.39 6.06 -20.10
C LEU A 119 29.15 6.11 -21.43
N ALA A 120 29.80 7.23 -21.73
CA ALA A 120 30.67 7.33 -22.91
C ALA A 120 31.85 6.34 -22.89
N ALA A 121 32.33 5.97 -21.70
CA ALA A 121 33.43 5.03 -21.54
C ALA A 121 33.00 3.55 -21.55
N SER A 122 31.73 3.23 -21.53
CA SER A 122 31.20 1.86 -21.44
C SER A 122 31.42 1.05 -22.74
N GLY A 123 31.48 1.72 -23.88
CA GLY A 123 31.59 1.08 -25.21
C GLY A 123 30.31 0.45 -25.75
N ASN A 124 29.19 0.59 -25.04
CA ASN A 124 27.86 0.16 -25.49
C ASN A 124 27.17 1.28 -26.29
N GLU A 125 26.55 0.97 -27.41
CA GLU A 125 25.89 1.98 -28.26
C GLU A 125 24.73 2.71 -27.55
N ASP A 126 23.94 2.00 -26.76
CA ASP A 126 22.82 2.58 -25.99
C ASP A 126 23.35 3.55 -24.91
N ASP A 127 24.44 3.17 -24.23
CA ASP A 127 25.08 4.01 -23.24
C ASP A 127 25.72 5.26 -23.87
N ILE A 128 26.31 5.13 -25.06
CA ILE A 128 26.89 6.25 -25.82
C ILE A 128 25.78 7.24 -26.23
N SER A 129 24.61 6.72 -26.68
CA SER A 129 23.46 7.56 -27.00
C SER A 129 22.94 8.31 -25.75
N THR A 130 22.86 7.61 -24.63
CA THR A 130 22.47 8.22 -23.35
C THR A 130 23.52 9.26 -22.88
N ALA A 131 24.80 8.98 -23.04
CA ALA A 131 25.88 9.92 -22.73
C ALA A 131 25.78 11.21 -23.58
N ALA A 132 25.42 11.09 -24.86
CA ALA A 132 25.20 12.24 -25.74
C ALA A 132 24.03 13.10 -25.24
N TYR A 133 22.91 12.49 -24.85
CA TYR A 133 21.79 13.22 -24.25
C TYR A 133 22.22 14.01 -22.99
N TYR A 134 22.98 13.38 -22.09
CA TYR A 134 23.50 14.09 -20.92
C TYR A 134 24.39 15.26 -21.26
N ALA A 135 25.29 15.08 -22.23
CA ALA A 135 26.27 16.10 -22.60
C ALA A 135 25.69 17.25 -23.45
N ASP A 136 24.82 16.91 -24.40
CA ASP A 136 24.37 17.83 -25.45
C ASP A 136 23.03 18.51 -25.11
N GLU A 137 22.22 17.90 -24.24
CA GLU A 137 20.91 18.43 -23.89
C GLU A 137 20.79 18.76 -22.40
N LEU A 138 21.02 17.80 -21.49
CA LEU A 138 20.76 18.00 -20.08
C LEU A 138 21.75 18.98 -19.42
N VAL A 139 23.04 18.86 -19.72
CA VAL A 139 24.06 19.77 -19.15
C VAL A 139 23.86 21.22 -19.59
N PRO A 140 23.67 21.54 -20.89
CA PRO A 140 23.37 22.90 -21.31
C PRO A 140 22.08 23.48 -20.70
N MET A 141 21.03 22.67 -20.60
CA MET A 141 19.78 23.07 -19.94
C MET A 141 20.00 23.42 -18.46
N LEU A 142 20.74 22.60 -17.72
CA LEU A 142 21.06 22.87 -16.31
C LEU A 142 21.96 24.10 -16.16
N GLU A 143 22.89 24.35 -17.09
CA GLU A 143 23.74 25.56 -17.08
C GLU A 143 22.91 26.83 -17.35
N GLU A 144 21.92 26.78 -18.23
CA GLU A 144 20.99 27.89 -18.44
C GLU A 144 20.10 28.14 -17.22
N LEU A 145 19.56 27.06 -16.59
CA LEU A 145 18.80 27.16 -15.35
C LEU A 145 19.65 27.75 -14.22
N TYR A 146 20.91 27.34 -14.11
CA TYR A 146 21.84 27.84 -13.08
C TYR A 146 22.04 29.38 -13.19
N ALA A 147 22.09 29.92 -14.38
CA ALA A 147 22.27 31.35 -14.59
C ALA A 147 21.14 32.20 -14.01
N SER A 148 19.91 31.66 -13.99
CA SER A 148 18.70 32.35 -13.50
C SER A 148 18.24 31.86 -12.12
N ALA A 149 18.88 30.84 -11.56
CA ALA A 149 18.45 30.23 -10.30
C ALA A 149 18.76 31.14 -9.10
N PRO A 150 17.94 31.11 -8.05
CA PRO A 150 18.23 31.75 -6.78
C PRO A 150 19.39 31.04 -6.07
N GLU A 151 20.11 31.78 -5.21
CA GLU A 151 21.18 31.19 -4.38
C GLU A 151 20.64 30.06 -3.50
N ASP A 152 19.51 30.31 -2.83
CA ASP A 152 18.81 29.37 -2.00
C ASP A 152 17.30 29.31 -2.36
N ASN A 153 16.68 28.16 -2.18
CA ASN A 153 15.24 28.02 -2.21
C ASN A 153 14.68 28.34 -0.83
N GLU A 154 14.17 29.55 -0.67
CA GLU A 154 13.44 29.90 0.54
C GLU A 154 12.04 29.30 0.49
N LEU A 155 11.66 28.66 1.61
CA LEU A 155 10.30 28.20 1.82
C LEU A 155 9.37 29.42 1.96
N VAL A 156 8.29 29.44 1.19
CA VAL A 156 7.27 30.50 1.24
C VAL A 156 6.13 30.02 2.14
N PRO A 157 5.71 30.84 3.16
CA PRO A 157 4.56 30.47 3.97
C PRO A 157 3.32 30.24 3.10
N SER A 158 2.64 29.11 3.34
CA SER A 158 1.32 28.83 2.77
C SER A 158 0.23 29.45 3.64
N ASP A 159 -0.87 29.82 3.04
CA ASP A 159 -2.09 30.22 3.76
C ASP A 159 -2.76 29.05 4.49
N GLY A 160 -2.23 27.84 4.34
CA GLY A 160 -2.78 26.64 4.96
C GLY A 160 -4.01 26.08 4.26
N THR A 161 -4.39 26.65 3.14
CA THR A 161 -5.58 26.19 2.39
C THR A 161 -5.24 24.94 1.59
N LEU A 162 -5.94 23.86 1.87
CA LEU A 162 -5.90 22.65 1.06
C LEU A 162 -6.81 22.85 -0.15
N GLY A 163 -6.24 22.78 -1.35
CA GLY A 163 -6.96 22.93 -2.61
C GLY A 163 -6.86 21.69 -3.48
N ARG A 164 -7.80 21.52 -4.40
CA ARG A 164 -7.72 20.50 -5.44
C ARG A 164 -6.77 20.98 -6.53
N MET A 165 -5.86 20.10 -6.91
CA MET A 165 -4.85 20.37 -7.93
C MET A 165 -4.90 19.28 -8.99
N GLU A 166 -4.70 19.67 -10.25
CA GLU A 166 -4.75 18.76 -11.38
C GLU A 166 -3.36 18.49 -11.92
N LEU A 167 -3.08 17.22 -12.19
CA LEU A 167 -1.96 16.78 -13.00
C LEU A 167 -2.40 16.73 -14.45
N THR A 168 -1.66 17.39 -15.29
CA THR A 168 -1.87 17.33 -16.73
C THR A 168 -0.72 16.57 -17.41
N ASP A 169 -1.06 15.83 -18.47
CA ASP A 169 -0.06 15.29 -19.38
C ASP A 169 0.56 16.41 -20.24
N PRO A 170 1.60 16.12 -21.03
CA PRO A 170 2.21 17.08 -21.94
C PRO A 170 1.24 17.67 -23.00
N ASP A 171 0.15 16.97 -23.29
CA ASP A 171 -0.88 17.39 -24.25
C ASP A 171 -2.02 18.18 -23.56
N GLY A 172 -1.91 18.41 -22.26
CA GLY A 172 -2.88 19.18 -21.47
C GLY A 172 -4.10 18.38 -21.00
N GLY A 173 -4.09 17.06 -21.17
CA GLY A 173 -5.11 16.16 -20.61
C GLY A 173 -4.96 16.01 -19.11
N VAL A 174 -6.07 16.11 -18.35
CA VAL A 174 -6.04 15.86 -16.90
C VAL A 174 -5.86 14.37 -16.64
N ILE A 175 -4.74 14.01 -16.02
CA ILE A 175 -4.37 12.63 -15.71
C ILE A 175 -4.48 12.30 -14.23
N GLY A 176 -4.83 13.26 -13.40
CA GLY A 176 -5.11 13.06 -11.98
C GLY A 176 -5.37 14.36 -11.25
N SER A 177 -5.90 14.25 -10.06
CA SER A 177 -6.09 15.38 -9.18
C SER A 177 -5.52 15.09 -7.79
N TYR A 178 -5.06 16.14 -7.13
CA TYR A 178 -4.54 16.07 -5.77
C TYR A 178 -5.33 17.01 -4.88
N LEU A 179 -5.47 16.62 -3.61
CA LEU A 179 -5.71 17.57 -2.55
C LEU A 179 -4.34 17.87 -1.91
N GLY A 180 -3.98 19.12 -1.90
CA GLY A 180 -2.70 19.56 -1.34
C GLY A 180 -2.82 20.96 -0.78
N LEU A 181 -1.74 21.44 -0.19
CA LEU A 181 -1.66 22.83 0.21
C LEU A 181 -1.56 23.69 -1.05
N HIS A 182 -2.50 24.59 -1.24
CA HIS A 182 -2.51 25.50 -2.36
C HIS A 182 -1.38 26.51 -2.21
N ALA A 183 -0.34 26.38 -3.03
CA ALA A 183 0.45 27.51 -3.40
C ALA A 183 -0.06 28.04 -4.72
N ALA A 184 -0.10 29.35 -4.84
CA ALA A 184 -0.37 29.95 -6.12
C ALA A 184 0.55 29.31 -7.19
N GLU A 185 -0.07 28.61 -8.11
CA GLU A 185 0.41 28.20 -9.42
C GLU A 185 1.05 26.82 -9.62
N ASN A 186 1.64 26.12 -8.65
CA ASN A 186 2.16 24.77 -8.90
C ASN A 186 2.09 23.90 -7.66
N ALA A 187 1.39 22.85 -7.80
CA ALA A 187 1.05 21.89 -6.79
C ALA A 187 2.22 21.12 -6.22
N VAL A 188 2.80 21.58 -5.18
CA VAL A 188 3.88 20.91 -4.47
C VAL A 188 3.37 20.45 -3.12
N PRO A 189 3.76 19.23 -2.65
CA PRO A 189 3.50 18.80 -1.29
C PRO A 189 3.88 19.88 -0.27
N GLY A 190 3.04 20.07 0.74
CA GLY A 190 3.33 21.05 1.80
C GLY A 190 4.45 20.60 2.71
N TYR A 191 5.32 21.53 3.07
CA TYR A 191 6.43 21.31 3.99
C TYR A 191 6.26 22.14 5.26
N THR A 192 6.74 21.67 6.38
CA THR A 192 6.96 22.50 7.56
C THR A 192 8.30 23.21 7.45
N LYS A 193 8.47 24.34 8.18
CA LYS A 193 9.68 25.17 8.15
C LYS A 193 10.98 24.41 8.47
N ASP A 194 10.88 23.36 9.27
CA ASP A 194 12.02 22.55 9.69
C ASP A 194 12.34 21.42 8.69
N PHE A 195 11.80 21.46 7.48
CA PHE A 195 11.78 20.32 6.56
C PHE A 195 11.19 19.06 7.23
N GLY A 196 10.41 19.29 8.29
CA GLY A 196 10.02 18.25 9.22
C GLY A 196 8.86 17.38 8.77
N ALA A 197 8.01 17.89 7.85
CA ALA A 197 6.86 17.10 7.40
C ALA A 197 6.46 17.44 5.97
N GLN A 198 6.13 16.41 5.22
CA GLN A 198 5.54 16.47 3.91
C GLN A 198 4.21 15.74 3.95
N PHE A 199 3.18 16.35 3.41
CA PHE A 199 1.85 15.77 3.37
C PHE A 199 1.23 16.00 2.01
N TRP A 200 0.76 14.96 1.36
CA TRP A 200 0.05 15.06 0.09
C TRP A 200 -1.05 14.01 -0.05
N VAL A 201 -2.05 14.34 -0.82
CA VAL A 201 -3.18 13.46 -1.12
C VAL A 201 -3.42 13.48 -2.61
N LYS A 202 -3.57 12.32 -3.18
CA LYS A 202 -3.92 12.10 -4.56
C LYS A 202 -5.32 11.51 -4.61
N ASN A 203 -6.23 12.19 -5.30
CA ASN A 203 -7.54 11.68 -5.63
C ASN A 203 -7.59 11.29 -7.10
N ASN A 204 -8.18 10.16 -7.39
CA ASN A 204 -8.20 9.57 -8.73
C ASN A 204 -9.62 9.56 -9.28
N ASP A 205 -9.83 10.40 -10.28
CA ASP A 205 -10.94 10.22 -11.19
C ASP A 205 -10.38 9.50 -12.43
N ASP A 206 -10.57 8.21 -12.57
CA ASP A 206 -10.17 7.45 -13.76
C ASP A 206 -8.70 7.57 -14.20
N MET A 207 -7.77 7.25 -13.32
CA MET A 207 -6.35 7.49 -13.56
C MET A 207 -5.62 6.48 -14.41
N LEU A 208 -4.74 7.02 -15.27
CA LEU A 208 -3.59 6.33 -15.85
C LEU A 208 -2.48 6.25 -14.81
N THR A 209 -2.18 5.06 -14.32
CA THR A 209 -1.12 4.84 -13.34
C THR A 209 0.21 4.57 -13.95
N SER A 210 1.23 4.40 -13.38
CA SER A 210 2.58 3.95 -13.72
C SER A 210 3.41 4.88 -14.61
N ALA A 211 2.81 5.71 -15.42
CA ALA A 211 3.56 6.55 -16.35
C ALA A 211 3.82 7.97 -15.86
N ILE A 212 3.13 8.39 -14.81
CA ILE A 212 3.13 9.78 -14.34
C ILE A 212 4.44 10.17 -13.65
N PHE A 213 5.16 9.20 -13.11
CA PHE A 213 6.35 9.44 -12.31
C PHE A 213 7.66 8.98 -12.96
N SER A 214 7.63 8.48 -14.19
CA SER A 214 8.87 8.24 -14.94
C SER A 214 9.11 9.41 -15.88
N GLU A 215 10.32 9.93 -15.87
CA GLU A 215 10.80 10.94 -16.83
C GLU A 215 10.63 10.50 -18.30
N ASN A 216 10.29 9.25 -18.54
CA ASN A 216 10.01 8.64 -19.84
C ASN A 216 8.52 8.38 -20.09
N ALA A 217 7.65 9.28 -19.63
CA ALA A 217 6.20 9.21 -19.92
C ALA A 217 5.85 9.12 -21.42
N MET A 218 6.81 9.34 -22.30
CA MET A 218 6.65 9.24 -23.75
C MET A 218 6.57 7.81 -24.30
N HIS A 219 6.83 6.80 -23.49
CA HIS A 219 6.74 5.39 -23.93
C HIS A 219 5.59 4.64 -23.27
N LEU A 220 4.42 5.25 -23.24
CA LEU A 220 3.17 4.59 -22.83
C LEU A 220 2.70 3.59 -23.89
N SER A 221 3.36 2.45 -23.98
CA SER A 221 2.88 1.31 -24.78
C SER A 221 1.87 0.45 -24.03
N GLY A 222 1.25 0.94 -22.99
CA GLY A 222 0.20 0.28 -22.22
C GLY A 222 -0.41 1.25 -21.25
N ARG A 223 -1.62 1.69 -21.52
CA ARG A 223 -2.39 2.51 -20.59
C ARG A 223 -3.03 1.59 -19.57
N ALA A 224 -2.53 1.58 -18.32
CA ALA A 224 -3.21 0.94 -17.22
C ALA A 224 -4.13 1.96 -16.55
N LYS A 225 -5.41 1.63 -16.47
CA LYS A 225 -6.37 2.40 -15.70
C LYS A 225 -6.38 1.85 -14.27
N ALA A 226 -6.05 2.66 -13.29
CA ALA A 226 -6.13 2.27 -11.89
C ALA A 226 -7.11 3.15 -11.16
N THR A 227 -7.95 2.52 -10.39
CA THR A 227 -8.85 3.17 -9.45
C THR A 227 -8.25 3.10 -8.06
N GLY A 228 -8.20 4.21 -7.38
CA GLY A 228 -7.74 4.27 -5.99
C GLY A 228 -7.07 5.60 -5.66
N ALA A 229 -7.51 6.22 -4.59
CA ALA A 229 -6.88 7.40 -4.01
C ALA A 229 -5.67 6.99 -3.17
N GLY A 230 -4.77 7.94 -2.90
CA GLY A 230 -3.61 7.73 -2.03
C GLY A 230 -3.39 8.94 -1.14
N LEU A 231 -3.03 8.68 0.12
CA LEU A 231 -2.62 9.68 1.09
C LEU A 231 -1.26 9.30 1.64
N PHE A 232 -0.36 10.25 1.64
CA PHE A 232 0.99 10.06 2.15
C PHE A 232 1.37 11.19 3.09
N TYR A 233 1.98 10.82 4.21
CA TYR A 233 2.63 11.71 5.16
C TYR A 233 4.03 11.21 5.47
N SER A 234 5.01 12.12 5.52
CA SER A 234 6.38 11.83 5.89
C SER A 234 6.97 12.99 6.69
N ALA A 235 7.41 12.71 7.90
CA ALA A 235 8.27 13.63 8.66
C ALA A 235 9.73 13.51 8.19
N ALA A 236 10.58 14.47 8.53
CA ALA A 236 12.01 14.46 8.17
C ALA A 236 12.72 13.18 8.62
N ALA A 237 12.39 12.69 9.81
CA ALA A 237 12.94 11.42 10.33
C ALA A 237 12.67 10.22 9.41
N ALA A 238 11.59 10.24 8.64
CA ALA A 238 11.25 9.17 7.72
C ALA A 238 12.14 9.15 6.47
N SER A 239 12.79 10.24 6.11
CA SER A 239 13.67 10.33 4.93
C SER A 239 14.86 9.37 5.01
N ALA A 240 15.30 9.03 6.23
CA ALA A 240 16.35 8.04 6.46
C ALA A 240 15.95 6.61 6.06
N PHE A 241 14.67 6.34 5.79
CA PHE A 241 14.12 5.02 5.49
C PHE A 241 13.71 4.86 4.01
N ASN A 242 14.40 5.51 3.10
CA ASN A 242 14.09 5.52 1.66
C ASN A 242 14.31 4.17 0.95
N ALA A 243 14.92 3.19 1.60
CA ALA A 243 15.09 1.86 1.04
C ALA A 243 13.77 1.06 0.99
N PRO A 244 13.59 0.16 0.00
CA PRO A 244 12.42 -0.68 -0.07
C PRO A 244 12.22 -1.47 1.23
N ASN A 245 10.99 -1.49 1.69
CA ASN A 245 10.51 -1.99 2.97
C ASN A 245 10.85 -3.47 3.23
N SER A 246 12.08 -3.79 3.60
CA SER A 246 12.37 -5.09 4.18
C SER A 246 12.06 -5.03 5.67
N LYS A 247 10.93 -5.60 6.06
CA LYS A 247 10.64 -5.83 7.47
C LYS A 247 11.64 -6.82 8.03
N MET A 248 12.33 -6.42 9.08
CA MET A 248 13.18 -7.31 9.87
C MET A 248 12.37 -7.86 11.05
N PRO A 249 12.66 -9.06 11.53
CA PRO A 249 12.15 -9.53 12.81
C PRO A 249 12.50 -8.52 13.92
N LEU A 250 11.64 -8.43 14.93
CA LEU A 250 11.89 -7.55 16.07
C LEU A 250 13.13 -8.02 16.86
N PRO A 251 14.21 -7.24 16.87
CA PRO A 251 15.36 -7.58 17.72
C PRO A 251 15.04 -7.36 19.21
N THR A 252 15.79 -8.04 20.08
CA THR A 252 15.57 -7.93 21.53
C THR A 252 15.80 -6.53 22.10
N ASP A 253 16.59 -5.72 21.42
CA ASP A 253 16.89 -4.32 21.74
C ASP A 253 16.11 -3.30 20.90
N ALA A 254 15.02 -3.73 20.26
CA ALA A 254 14.20 -2.90 19.36
C ALA A 254 13.71 -1.61 20.04
N ALA A 255 13.21 -1.72 21.27
CA ALA A 255 12.72 -0.57 22.03
C ALA A 255 13.81 0.48 22.28
N GLN A 256 15.02 0.04 22.61
CA GLN A 256 16.15 0.95 22.82
C GLN A 256 16.56 1.64 21.51
N LYS A 257 16.55 0.91 20.40
CA LYS A 257 16.94 1.42 19.08
C LYS A 257 15.91 2.38 18.50
N ALA A 258 14.63 2.07 18.61
CA ALA A 258 13.56 2.91 18.10
C ALA A 258 13.16 4.05 19.06
N GLY A 259 13.62 4.02 20.32
CA GLY A 259 13.24 5.00 21.35
C GLY A 259 11.82 4.85 21.88
N VAL A 260 11.13 3.78 21.55
CA VAL A 260 9.76 3.44 21.93
C VAL A 260 9.60 1.92 21.93
N SER A 261 8.76 1.37 22.81
CA SER A 261 8.48 -0.07 22.80
C SER A 261 7.48 -0.46 21.68
N PRO A 262 7.43 -1.74 21.27
CA PRO A 262 6.44 -2.20 20.29
C PRO A 262 4.99 -1.93 20.71
N ASP A 263 4.67 -2.07 21.99
CA ASP A 263 3.31 -1.86 22.52
C ASP A 263 2.95 -0.38 22.59
N GLU A 264 3.92 0.48 22.91
CA GLU A 264 3.74 1.93 22.83
C GLU A 264 3.55 2.37 21.39
N ALA A 265 4.32 1.83 20.41
CA ALA A 265 4.15 2.11 19.01
C ALA A 265 2.75 1.71 18.50
N ARG A 266 2.24 0.54 18.90
CA ARG A 266 0.84 0.15 18.63
C ARG A 266 -0.16 1.11 19.27
N THR A 267 0.08 1.53 20.49
CA THR A 267 -0.79 2.47 21.22
C THR A 267 -0.85 3.83 20.53
N ILE A 268 0.29 4.34 20.05
CA ILE A 268 0.36 5.59 19.28
C ILE A 268 -0.51 5.49 18.03
N VAL A 269 -0.35 4.44 17.23
CA VAL A 269 -1.14 4.24 16.01
C VAL A 269 -2.61 4.06 16.33
N LYS A 270 -2.96 3.24 17.32
CA LYS A 270 -4.35 3.02 17.73
C LYS A 270 -5.04 4.30 18.22
N SER A 271 -4.31 5.13 18.97
CA SER A 271 -4.82 6.43 19.41
C SER A 271 -5.09 7.35 18.24
N PHE A 272 -4.20 7.38 17.24
CA PHE A 272 -4.38 8.13 15.99
C PHE A 272 -5.59 7.64 15.21
N LEU A 273 -5.73 6.34 15.01
CA LEU A 273 -6.87 5.74 14.29
C LEU A 273 -8.20 6.08 14.97
N ASN A 274 -8.26 5.95 16.29
CA ASN A 274 -9.45 6.26 17.10
C ASN A 274 -9.81 7.75 17.03
N ALA A 275 -8.82 8.64 17.15
CA ALA A 275 -9.03 10.09 17.08
C ALA A 275 -9.61 10.53 15.72
N ASN A 276 -9.30 9.78 14.66
CA ASN A 276 -9.83 10.01 13.32
C ASN A 276 -11.11 9.24 13.01
N GLY A 277 -11.59 8.37 13.91
CA GLY A 277 -12.73 7.50 13.64
C GLY A 277 -12.47 6.52 12.49
N LEU A 278 -11.20 6.13 12.30
CA LEU A 278 -10.79 5.21 11.24
C LEU A 278 -10.97 3.76 11.71
N PRO A 279 -11.78 2.94 11.02
CA PRO A 279 -12.09 1.57 11.43
C PRO A 279 -10.95 0.61 11.01
N PHE A 280 -9.77 0.83 11.56
CA PHE A 280 -8.60 -0.01 11.33
C PHE A 280 -8.04 -0.51 12.65
N ASP A 281 -7.39 -1.67 12.60
CA ASP A 281 -6.58 -2.18 13.70
C ASP A 281 -5.18 -2.57 13.22
N THR A 282 -4.21 -2.52 14.14
CA THR A 282 -2.84 -2.92 13.88
C THR A 282 -2.78 -4.43 13.74
N HIS A 283 -2.32 -4.89 12.57
CA HIS A 283 -2.27 -6.31 12.26
C HIS A 283 -0.87 -6.88 12.44
N ASP A 284 0.12 -6.18 11.89
CA ASP A 284 1.49 -6.65 11.87
C ASP A 284 2.45 -5.54 12.28
N ILE A 285 3.53 -5.93 12.94
CA ILE A 285 4.59 -5.02 13.34
C ILE A 285 5.94 -5.61 12.91
N GLY A 286 6.69 -4.83 12.17
CA GLY A 286 8.05 -5.13 11.78
C GLY A 286 9.00 -4.04 12.28
N PHE A 287 10.27 -4.24 12.01
CA PHE A 287 11.34 -3.31 12.35
C PHE A 287 12.06 -2.88 11.08
N ALA A 288 12.44 -1.63 10.99
CA ALA A 288 13.19 -1.11 9.88
C ALA A 288 14.43 -0.36 10.37
N GLN A 289 15.51 -0.54 9.64
CA GLN A 289 16.75 0.20 9.83
C GLN A 289 16.90 1.18 8.68
N GLY A 290 17.14 2.43 8.99
CA GLY A 290 17.42 3.46 8.01
C GLY A 290 18.89 3.52 7.60
N GLU A 291 19.16 4.34 6.60
CA GLU A 291 20.51 4.67 6.17
C GLU A 291 21.06 5.81 7.00
N SER A 292 22.34 5.80 7.28
CA SER A 292 23.04 6.93 7.89
C SER A 292 24.17 7.38 7.00
N SER A 293 24.37 8.68 6.93
CA SER A 293 25.53 9.26 6.27
C SER A 293 26.70 9.33 7.26
N GLY A 294 27.76 8.56 7.00
CA GLY A 294 29.00 8.65 7.80
C GLY A 294 28.98 7.84 9.09
N SER A 295 29.44 8.44 10.19
CA SER A 295 29.64 7.80 11.50
C SER A 295 28.41 7.85 12.42
N ASP A 296 27.32 8.45 11.98
CA ASP A 296 26.11 8.59 12.79
C ASP A 296 25.43 7.23 12.98
N PRO A 297 24.83 7.00 14.17
CA PRO A 297 24.08 5.79 14.40
C PRO A 297 22.91 5.69 13.42
N LYS A 298 22.72 4.50 12.87
CA LYS A 298 21.58 4.26 11.97
C LYS A 298 20.26 4.45 12.71
N PRO A 299 19.32 5.19 12.13
CA PRO A 299 18.00 5.34 12.72
C PRO A 299 17.20 4.04 12.59
N TYR A 300 16.27 3.83 13.52
CA TYR A 300 15.38 2.68 13.55
C TYR A 300 13.96 3.11 13.81
N CYS A 301 13.00 2.42 13.21
CA CYS A 301 11.58 2.61 13.48
C CYS A 301 10.82 1.28 13.43
N TYR A 302 9.61 1.29 14.01
CA TYR A 302 8.65 0.23 13.75
C TYR A 302 7.85 0.52 12.49
N MET A 303 7.56 -0.54 11.76
CA MET A 303 6.63 -0.54 10.63
C MET A 303 5.37 -1.29 11.05
N LEU A 304 4.27 -0.57 11.14
CA LEU A 304 2.98 -1.15 11.50
C LEU A 304 2.08 -1.18 10.27
N GLU A 305 1.50 -2.35 10.00
CA GLU A 305 0.44 -2.49 9.02
C GLU A 305 -0.90 -2.59 9.71
N CYS A 306 -1.86 -1.85 9.18
CA CYS A 306 -3.21 -1.82 9.69
C CYS A 306 -4.17 -2.41 8.67
N ARG A 307 -5.19 -3.10 9.16
CA ARG A 307 -6.29 -3.66 8.38
C ARG A 307 -7.58 -2.98 8.73
N ARG A 308 -8.39 -2.73 7.72
CA ARG A 308 -9.76 -2.29 7.95
C ARG A 308 -10.54 -3.36 8.68
N ILE A 309 -11.37 -2.94 9.62
CA ILE A 309 -12.33 -3.78 10.31
C ILE A 309 -13.73 -3.40 9.83
N VAL A 310 -14.50 -4.37 9.37
CA VAL A 310 -15.88 -4.21 8.97
C VAL A 310 -16.74 -5.17 9.77
N GLU A 311 -17.72 -4.68 10.52
CA GLU A 311 -18.57 -5.48 11.39
C GLU A 311 -17.78 -6.45 12.32
N GLY A 312 -16.60 -6.02 12.80
CA GLY A 312 -15.72 -6.83 13.64
C GLY A 312 -14.84 -7.83 12.89
N VAL A 313 -14.95 -7.92 11.56
CA VAL A 313 -14.15 -8.83 10.73
C VAL A 313 -13.02 -8.06 10.05
N PRO A 314 -11.77 -8.52 10.15
CA PRO A 314 -10.66 -7.90 9.47
C PRO A 314 -10.73 -8.10 7.95
N CYS A 315 -10.29 -7.09 7.19
CA CYS A 315 -10.14 -7.18 5.75
C CYS A 315 -8.72 -7.61 5.38
N ALA A 316 -8.58 -8.57 4.50
CA ALA A 316 -7.28 -8.98 3.97
C ALA A 316 -6.63 -7.84 3.17
N SER A 317 -5.38 -7.58 3.45
CA SER A 317 -4.56 -6.56 2.75
C SER A 317 -3.53 -7.21 1.80
N THR A 318 -3.82 -8.41 1.31
CA THR A 318 -2.88 -9.14 0.46
C THR A 318 -2.83 -8.55 -0.94
N GLY A 319 -1.61 -8.33 -1.42
CA GLY A 319 -1.29 -7.64 -2.65
C GLY A 319 -1.57 -8.38 -3.95
N VAL A 320 -2.69 -9.03 -4.07
CA VAL A 320 -3.16 -9.50 -5.37
C VAL A 320 -4.16 -8.48 -5.89
N GLY A 321 -3.63 -7.45 -6.53
CA GLY A 321 -4.46 -6.58 -7.35
C GLY A 321 -5.18 -7.42 -8.40
N ALA A 322 -6.50 -7.25 -8.52
CA ALA A 322 -7.21 -7.78 -9.66
C ALA A 322 -6.81 -6.95 -10.88
N SER A 323 -5.76 -7.36 -11.57
CA SER A 323 -5.43 -6.82 -12.87
C SER A 323 -6.09 -7.70 -13.92
N TYR A 324 -6.98 -7.13 -14.70
CA TYR A 324 -7.50 -7.76 -15.89
C TYR A 324 -6.72 -7.21 -17.09
N ALA A 325 -5.80 -8.00 -17.62
CA ALA A 325 -5.25 -7.75 -18.93
C ALA A 325 -6.14 -8.46 -19.95
N SER A 326 -6.92 -7.72 -20.73
CA SER A 326 -7.41 -8.20 -22.01
C SER A 326 -6.40 -7.80 -23.07
N ASN A 327 -6.17 -8.64 -24.07
CA ASN A 327 -5.16 -8.44 -25.12
C ASN A 327 -5.37 -7.15 -25.95
N ASP A 328 -6.52 -6.48 -25.83
CA ASP A 328 -6.89 -5.29 -26.59
C ASP A 328 -7.42 -4.12 -25.75
N ALA A 329 -7.44 -4.23 -24.41
CA ALA A 329 -7.96 -3.20 -23.54
C ALA A 329 -6.90 -2.71 -22.53
N LEU A 330 -7.08 -1.48 -22.06
CA LEU A 330 -6.38 -0.93 -20.93
C LEU A 330 -6.45 -1.88 -19.74
N ALA A 331 -5.31 -2.23 -19.16
CA ALA A 331 -5.30 -2.98 -17.92
C ALA A 331 -5.96 -2.12 -16.82
N GLU A 332 -7.06 -2.61 -16.29
CA GLU A 332 -7.78 -1.93 -15.21
C GLU A 332 -7.41 -2.60 -13.89
N SER A 333 -6.98 -1.81 -12.91
CA SER A 333 -6.62 -2.33 -11.59
C SER A 333 -7.28 -1.50 -10.50
N TRP A 334 -7.71 -2.18 -9.46
CA TRP A 334 -8.12 -1.58 -8.21
C TRP A 334 -7.39 -2.28 -7.08
N ASP A 335 -6.40 -1.61 -6.51
CA ASP A 335 -5.58 -2.14 -5.44
C ASP A 335 -6.39 -2.33 -4.15
N TYR A 336 -5.97 -3.29 -3.31
CA TYR A 336 -6.54 -3.45 -1.98
C TYR A 336 -6.24 -2.23 -1.10
N GLU A 337 -7.17 -1.91 -0.22
CA GLU A 337 -6.95 -0.87 0.77
C GLU A 337 -5.81 -1.28 1.72
N ARG A 338 -4.84 -0.38 1.86
CA ARG A 338 -3.68 -0.58 2.72
C ARG A 338 -3.44 0.68 3.54
N MET A 339 -3.16 0.47 4.81
CA MET A 339 -2.72 1.54 5.68
C MET A 339 -1.49 1.07 6.45
N SER A 340 -0.43 1.87 6.41
CA SER A 340 0.80 1.57 7.14
C SER A 340 1.37 2.81 7.79
N PHE A 341 2.10 2.57 8.88
CA PHE A 341 2.75 3.61 9.68
C PHE A 341 4.20 3.27 9.92
N ARG A 342 5.03 4.30 10.03
CA ARG A 342 6.35 4.22 10.64
C ARG A 342 6.33 5.03 11.93
N VAL A 343 6.84 4.42 13.00
CA VAL A 343 6.80 5.00 14.36
C VAL A 343 8.15 4.84 15.01
N ASP A 344 8.65 5.92 15.60
CA ASP A 344 9.81 5.95 16.48
C ASP A 344 9.54 6.72 17.77
N GLY A 345 10.57 7.04 18.54
CA GLY A 345 10.45 7.79 19.78
C GLY A 345 9.87 9.20 19.65
N SER A 346 9.83 9.76 18.43
CA SER A 346 9.19 11.05 18.14
C SER A 346 7.70 10.94 17.82
N GLY A 347 7.19 9.73 17.60
CA GLY A 347 5.82 9.46 17.24
C GLY A 347 5.66 8.87 15.83
N ILE A 348 4.56 9.22 15.15
CA ILE A 348 4.32 8.80 13.77
C ILE A 348 5.19 9.64 12.84
N ILE A 349 6.16 8.99 12.20
CA ILE A 349 7.08 9.62 11.24
C ILE A 349 6.67 9.41 9.78
N SER A 350 5.81 8.43 9.51
CA SER A 350 5.25 8.22 8.16
C SER A 350 3.90 7.53 8.26
N MET A 351 3.00 7.91 7.37
CA MET A 351 1.72 7.26 7.14
C MET A 351 1.49 7.10 5.65
N ASN A 352 1.00 5.94 5.25
CA ASN A 352 0.59 5.68 3.89
C ASN A 352 -0.78 5.00 3.90
N TRP A 353 -1.75 5.58 3.21
CA TRP A 353 -3.09 5.04 3.06
C TRP A 353 -3.50 5.03 1.59
N ASN A 354 -3.58 3.86 1.03
CA ASN A 354 -3.90 3.67 -0.39
C ASN A 354 -5.24 2.98 -0.57
N SER A 355 -5.91 3.33 -1.65
CA SER A 355 -7.16 2.72 -2.13
C SER A 355 -8.26 2.68 -1.07
N PRO A 356 -8.57 3.83 -0.43
CA PRO A 356 -9.65 3.89 0.54
C PRO A 356 -10.97 3.44 -0.08
N LEU A 357 -11.74 2.73 0.71
CA LEU A 357 -13.05 2.27 0.29
C LEU A 357 -14.18 2.80 1.18
N THR A 358 -15.38 2.82 0.62
CA THR A 358 -16.60 3.10 1.35
C THR A 358 -17.50 1.87 1.35
N ILE A 359 -18.20 1.66 2.46
CA ILE A 359 -19.24 0.63 2.58
C ILE A 359 -20.52 1.21 1.97
N MET A 360 -21.07 0.51 0.99
CA MET A 360 -22.29 0.92 0.32
C MET A 360 -23.53 0.36 1.02
N ASN A 361 -23.59 -0.93 1.14
CA ASN A 361 -24.69 -1.65 1.81
C ASN A 361 -24.31 -3.09 2.12
N THR A 362 -25.03 -3.71 3.04
CA THR A 362 -24.99 -5.16 3.26
C THR A 362 -25.84 -5.85 2.20
N VAL A 363 -25.24 -6.81 1.49
CA VAL A 363 -25.91 -7.61 0.44
C VAL A 363 -26.54 -8.86 1.05
N VAL A 364 -25.82 -9.50 1.98
CA VAL A 364 -26.26 -10.65 2.76
C VAL A 364 -25.91 -10.38 4.21
N GLU A 365 -26.85 -10.50 5.12
CA GLU A 365 -26.61 -10.23 6.54
C GLU A 365 -25.80 -11.32 7.23
N ASP A 366 -26.01 -12.57 6.84
CA ASP A 366 -25.32 -13.73 7.41
C ASP A 366 -25.17 -14.83 6.37
N CYS A 367 -23.99 -15.00 5.82
CA CYS A 367 -23.73 -16.02 4.81
C CYS A 367 -23.33 -17.36 5.46
N THR A 368 -23.69 -18.45 4.80
CA THR A 368 -23.26 -19.79 5.21
C THR A 368 -21.79 -20.00 4.86
N LEU A 369 -20.97 -20.27 5.87
CA LEU A 369 -19.56 -20.60 5.69
C LEU A 369 -19.39 -22.08 5.33
N MET A 370 -18.38 -22.36 4.50
CA MET A 370 -17.99 -23.74 4.22
C MET A 370 -17.38 -24.39 5.48
N PRO A 371 -17.62 -25.70 5.69
CA PRO A 371 -16.92 -26.46 6.72
C PRO A 371 -15.40 -26.34 6.56
N PHE A 372 -14.68 -26.23 7.68
CA PHE A 372 -13.22 -26.05 7.64
C PHE A 372 -12.50 -27.21 6.94
N GLU A 373 -13.01 -28.43 7.10
CA GLU A 373 -12.47 -29.63 6.43
C GLU A 373 -12.51 -29.51 4.89
N ASP A 374 -13.56 -28.90 4.35
CA ASP A 374 -13.67 -28.66 2.91
C ASP A 374 -12.67 -27.60 2.44
N ILE A 375 -12.46 -26.55 3.24
CA ILE A 375 -11.51 -25.48 2.96
C ILE A 375 -10.09 -26.01 2.92
N VAL A 376 -9.66 -26.78 3.94
CA VAL A 376 -8.30 -27.34 3.96
C VAL A 376 -8.11 -28.35 2.84
N SER A 377 -9.13 -29.16 2.52
CA SER A 377 -9.09 -30.07 1.38
C SER A 377 -8.88 -29.34 0.04
N VAL A 378 -9.49 -28.15 -0.12
CA VAL A 378 -9.25 -27.29 -1.30
C VAL A 378 -7.83 -26.74 -1.28
N PHE A 379 -7.36 -26.20 -0.15
CA PHE A 379 -6.01 -25.69 0.01
C PHE A 379 -4.95 -26.74 -0.32
N GLU A 380 -5.04 -27.93 0.28
CA GLU A 380 -4.11 -29.04 0.08
C GLU A 380 -4.01 -29.50 -1.38
N LYS A 381 -5.13 -29.46 -2.10
CA LYS A 381 -5.17 -29.82 -3.53
C LYS A 381 -4.67 -28.70 -4.43
N MET A 382 -5.04 -27.45 -4.11
CA MET A 382 -4.77 -26.31 -4.99
C MET A 382 -3.34 -25.80 -4.88
N MET A 383 -2.72 -25.87 -3.71
CA MET A 383 -1.34 -25.40 -3.53
C MET A 383 -0.34 -26.10 -4.48
N PRO A 384 -0.31 -27.45 -4.57
CA PRO A 384 0.54 -28.12 -5.55
C PRO A 384 0.18 -27.83 -7.01
N ILE A 385 -1.11 -27.64 -7.33
CA ILE A 385 -1.55 -27.33 -8.69
C ILE A 385 -1.11 -25.93 -9.09
N SER A 386 -1.32 -24.94 -8.22
CA SER A 386 -0.97 -23.55 -8.51
C SER A 386 0.55 -23.33 -8.61
N HIS A 387 1.31 -24.23 -8.02
CA HIS A 387 2.78 -24.18 -8.02
C HIS A 387 3.39 -25.37 -8.79
N GLU A 388 2.65 -25.95 -9.73
CA GLU A 388 3.10 -27.11 -10.51
C GLU A 388 4.51 -26.95 -11.10
N PRO A 389 4.91 -25.79 -11.66
CA PRO A 389 6.27 -25.62 -12.16
C PRO A 389 7.34 -25.81 -11.09
N LEU A 390 7.05 -25.49 -9.82
CA LEU A 390 7.95 -25.66 -8.68
C LEU A 390 7.93 -27.10 -8.15
N ALA A 391 6.85 -27.85 -8.42
CA ALA A 391 6.69 -29.25 -8.01
C ALA A 391 7.38 -30.23 -8.96
N ARG A 392 7.99 -29.77 -10.06
CA ARG A 392 8.66 -30.61 -11.06
C ARG A 392 10.05 -31.01 -10.56
N GLU A 393 10.44 -32.24 -10.87
CA GLU A 393 11.75 -32.77 -10.46
C GLU A 393 12.93 -32.05 -11.15
N ASP A 394 12.71 -31.52 -12.35
CA ASP A 394 13.69 -30.77 -13.14
C ASP A 394 13.85 -29.31 -12.72
N PHE A 395 13.05 -28.82 -11.76
CA PHE A 395 13.19 -27.47 -11.23
C PHE A 395 14.54 -27.29 -10.51
N MET A 396 15.26 -26.22 -10.85
CA MET A 396 16.59 -25.91 -10.34
C MET A 396 16.50 -25.25 -8.95
N GLY A 397 16.15 -26.00 -7.93
CA GLY A 397 16.02 -25.48 -6.57
C GLY A 397 15.01 -26.27 -5.75
N SER A 398 14.80 -25.86 -4.53
CA SER A 398 13.69 -26.31 -3.67
C SER A 398 12.91 -25.07 -3.23
N VAL A 399 11.60 -25.22 -3.07
CA VAL A 399 10.75 -24.14 -2.57
C VAL A 399 9.94 -24.67 -1.39
N ASN A 400 10.10 -23.99 -0.28
CA ASN A 400 9.33 -24.23 0.93
C ASN A 400 8.26 -23.16 1.10
N PHE A 401 7.05 -23.58 1.45
CA PHE A 401 6.00 -22.72 1.98
C PHE A 401 5.77 -23.10 3.45
N ASP A 402 6.13 -22.21 4.34
CA ASP A 402 5.90 -22.33 5.77
C ASP A 402 4.69 -21.48 6.15
N ILE A 403 3.55 -22.12 6.39
CA ILE A 403 2.29 -21.46 6.76
C ILE A 403 2.14 -21.48 8.27
N ASP A 404 2.09 -20.31 8.88
CA ASP A 404 2.07 -20.12 10.33
C ASP A 404 0.75 -19.55 10.87
N ARG A 405 -0.14 -19.11 9.98
CA ARG A 405 -1.45 -18.58 10.37
C ARG A 405 -2.51 -18.85 9.29
N VAL A 406 -3.69 -19.25 9.75
CA VAL A 406 -4.91 -19.32 8.94
C VAL A 406 -5.96 -18.40 9.58
N SER A 407 -6.57 -17.52 8.80
CA SER A 407 -7.51 -16.53 9.32
C SER A 407 -8.75 -16.43 8.47
N LEU A 408 -9.92 -16.30 9.12
CA LEU A 408 -11.17 -15.97 8.45
C LEU A 408 -11.29 -14.46 8.36
N GLU A 409 -11.27 -13.93 7.15
CA GLU A 409 -11.20 -12.50 6.88
C GLU A 409 -12.12 -12.12 5.72
N PHE A 410 -12.39 -10.83 5.56
CA PHE A 410 -13.00 -10.35 4.33
C PHE A 410 -11.94 -10.21 3.23
N VAL A 411 -12.25 -10.79 2.07
CA VAL A 411 -11.48 -10.57 0.84
C VAL A 411 -12.36 -9.78 -0.12
N ARG A 412 -11.79 -8.75 -0.74
CA ARG A 412 -12.50 -7.99 -1.76
C ARG A 412 -12.49 -8.74 -3.08
N VAL A 413 -13.67 -8.94 -3.63
CA VAL A 413 -13.90 -9.46 -4.97
C VAL A 413 -14.46 -8.34 -5.82
N THR A 414 -13.81 -8.04 -6.95
CA THR A 414 -14.27 -6.99 -7.87
C THR A 414 -15.54 -7.43 -8.59
N GLU A 415 -16.51 -6.55 -8.70
CA GLU A 415 -17.73 -6.81 -9.49
C GLU A 415 -17.38 -6.84 -10.98
N GLN A 416 -17.99 -7.77 -11.71
CA GLN A 416 -17.76 -7.94 -13.13
C GLN A 416 -18.18 -6.67 -13.89
N ASN A 417 -17.32 -6.18 -14.76
CA ASN A 417 -17.51 -4.95 -15.56
C ASN A 417 -17.61 -3.66 -14.74
N SER A 418 -17.13 -3.65 -13.51
CA SER A 418 -17.14 -2.47 -12.67
C SER A 418 -15.76 -2.27 -12.03
N ILE A 419 -15.10 -1.17 -12.37
CA ILE A 419 -13.88 -0.76 -11.69
C ILE A 419 -14.31 0.09 -10.49
N GLY A 420 -13.67 -0.15 -9.34
CA GLY A 420 -13.96 0.61 -8.14
C GLY A 420 -15.23 0.17 -7.41
N HIS A 421 -15.89 -0.94 -7.80
CA HIS A 421 -16.96 -1.58 -7.05
C HIS A 421 -16.64 -3.04 -6.78
N GLY A 422 -17.01 -3.55 -5.62
CA GLY A 422 -16.74 -4.92 -5.24
C GLY A 422 -17.56 -5.38 -4.04
N LEU A 423 -17.36 -6.63 -3.70
CA LEU A 423 -17.93 -7.23 -2.50
C LEU A 423 -16.79 -7.61 -1.55
N LEU A 424 -16.99 -7.35 -0.28
CA LEU A 424 -16.23 -8.00 0.79
C LEU A 424 -16.94 -9.31 1.10
N VAL A 425 -16.25 -10.41 0.84
CA VAL A 425 -16.75 -11.75 1.06
C VAL A 425 -15.90 -12.47 2.09
N PRO A 426 -16.48 -13.26 3.00
CA PRO A 426 -15.71 -14.08 3.91
C PRO A 426 -14.84 -15.08 3.15
N ALA A 427 -13.58 -15.16 3.52
CA ALA A 427 -12.62 -16.07 2.93
C ALA A 427 -11.60 -16.53 3.96
N TRP A 428 -11.12 -17.75 3.79
CA TRP A 428 -10.02 -18.28 4.58
C TRP A 428 -8.69 -17.87 3.92
N CYS A 429 -7.88 -17.15 4.66
CA CYS A 429 -6.58 -16.68 4.24
C CYS A 429 -5.47 -17.48 4.94
N PHE A 430 -4.55 -18.02 4.16
CA PHE A 430 -3.38 -18.76 4.64
C PHE A 430 -2.15 -17.89 4.50
N TYR A 431 -1.49 -17.61 5.63
CA TYR A 431 -0.34 -16.72 5.71
C TYR A 431 0.93 -17.49 6.08
N GLY A 432 2.02 -17.10 5.48
CA GLY A 432 3.31 -17.72 5.74
C GLY A 432 4.42 -17.13 4.89
N THR A 433 5.56 -17.76 4.93
CA THR A 433 6.75 -17.38 4.17
C THR A 433 7.06 -18.38 3.08
N ARG A 434 7.66 -17.90 2.00
CA ARG A 434 8.22 -18.71 0.93
C ARG A 434 9.73 -18.56 0.97
N THR A 435 10.45 -19.70 1.08
CA THR A 435 11.91 -19.79 1.09
C THR A 435 12.45 -20.66 -0.04
#